data_2c8502f99b9d16ea4c7b2d4d1727efc9
#
_entry.id   2c8502f99b9d16ea4c7b2d4d1727efc9
#
_cell.length_a   1.000
_cell.length_b   1.000
_cell.length_c   1.000
_cell.angle_alpha   90.00
_cell.angle_beta   90.00
_cell.angle_gamma   90.00
#
_symmetry.space_group_name_H-M   'P 1'
#
loop_
_entity.id
_entity.type
_entity.pdbx_description
1 polymer ?
#
loop_
_entity_poly.entity_id
_entity_poly.type
_entity_poly.pdbx_seq_one_letter_code
_entity_poly.pdbx_strand_id
1 'polypeptide(L)'
;GTGVIALADSEPEEITWMFWDDVKASQDLVSLGYGDIIDRFNETYDGQYHVNVVTTNLTEYETKLSALIAAGDTPDVFICNPGPYMKRYIDTGAVADLTDTLKTDEKDWYDTFNPGVFDGVSFDDKICAVPVNGAIGSLFYNTQIFEEQGIEVPKTYDELIEACKKLQDAGISPIACSVNTTWVFSMMAGYLFQRSGCSMDAINAHEENWTDDKYVAAAEKAKDIAQYFQPTAIGDSNDQAVAAFYNGEAAMLIQGSWSVAGINGNAPDMEEVTGIMQFPAIDGSEGDPNAVMMKTDNMCISATTEHKDACIALLKMFTDDTSEKYYVEKCGKTAVTGAEIDYSTAAKEMSYISDVLQNATSTFGFYNESTPDKEAADMFDNLMSDVAMGNAEPADACQQLQDYYTENVWAE
;
A
#
# COMPACT_ATOMS: atom_id res chain seq x y z
N GLY A 1 37.20 -17.50 50.20
CA GLY A 1 35.84 -17.55 49.67
C GLY A 1 35.70 -16.62 48.47
N THR A 2 35.80 -17.20 47.26
CA THR A 2 35.49 -16.50 46.04
C THR A 2 33.96 -16.33 45.95
N GLY A 3 33.49 -15.13 46.25
CA GLY A 3 32.10 -14.78 46.06
C GLY A 3 31.76 -14.81 44.57
N VAL A 4 30.93 -15.76 44.16
CA VAL A 4 30.27 -15.72 42.85
C VAL A 4 29.30 -14.54 42.97
N ILE A 5 29.63 -13.43 42.30
CA ILE A 5 28.65 -12.36 42.07
C ILE A 5 27.65 -12.99 41.09
N ALA A 6 26.51 -13.42 41.60
CA ALA A 6 25.37 -13.69 40.78
C ALA A 6 25.07 -12.38 40.05
N LEU A 7 25.27 -12.35 38.73
CA LEU A 7 24.70 -11.29 37.89
C LEU A 7 23.20 -11.30 38.22
N ALA A 8 22.71 -10.24 38.89
CA ALA A 8 21.29 -10.03 39.04
C ALA A 8 20.70 -10.14 37.63
N ASP A 9 19.65 -10.97 37.46
CA ASP A 9 18.89 -11.01 36.24
C ASP A 9 18.51 -9.56 35.94
N SER A 10 19.23 -8.92 34.99
CA SER A 10 18.86 -7.61 34.55
C SER A 10 17.54 -7.76 33.85
N GLU A 11 16.58 -6.92 34.24
CA GLU A 11 15.31 -6.85 33.51
C GLU A 11 15.62 -6.58 32.04
N PRO A 12 14.85 -7.15 31.11
CA PRO A 12 15.04 -6.89 29.68
C PRO A 12 14.82 -5.42 29.38
N GLU A 13 15.53 -4.90 28.39
CA GLU A 13 15.21 -3.60 27.81
C GLU A 13 13.84 -3.70 27.14
N GLU A 14 12.93 -2.84 27.56
CA GLU A 14 11.59 -2.80 27.00
C GLU A 14 11.47 -1.74 25.92
N ILE A 15 10.92 -2.14 24.78
CA ILE A 15 10.60 -1.23 23.68
C ILE A 15 9.11 -1.31 23.35
N THR A 16 8.58 -0.25 22.78
CA THR A 16 7.21 -0.17 22.32
C THR A 16 7.16 -0.22 20.80
N TRP A 17 6.23 -1.01 20.28
CA TRP A 17 5.89 -1.04 18.86
C TRP A 17 4.42 -0.65 18.69
N MET A 18 4.16 0.41 17.94
CA MET A 18 2.81 0.90 17.69
C MET A 18 2.31 0.46 16.33
N PHE A 19 1.09 -0.08 16.33
CA PHE A 19 0.44 -0.67 15.16
C PHE A 19 -1.05 -0.27 15.11
N TRP A 20 -1.63 -0.36 13.92
CA TRP A 20 -3.00 0.11 13.65
C TRP A 20 -4.06 -1.00 13.61
N ASP A 21 -3.75 -2.15 14.16
CA ASP A 21 -4.69 -3.27 14.26
C ASP A 21 -4.36 -4.11 15.49
N ASP A 22 -5.29 -4.96 15.90
CA ASP A 22 -5.06 -5.90 16.98
C ASP A 22 -4.39 -7.17 16.45
N VAL A 23 -3.11 -7.35 16.77
CA VAL A 23 -2.30 -8.47 16.27
C VAL A 23 -2.72 -9.84 16.83
N LYS A 24 -3.63 -9.89 17.82
CA LYS A 24 -4.14 -11.14 18.43
C LYS A 24 -5.54 -11.50 17.95
N ALA A 25 -6.38 -10.48 17.70
CA ALA A 25 -7.80 -10.66 17.39
C ALA A 25 -8.16 -10.33 15.93
N SER A 26 -7.19 -9.87 15.12
CA SER A 26 -7.43 -9.51 13.74
C SER A 26 -7.79 -10.72 12.87
N GLN A 27 -8.56 -10.47 11.82
CA GLN A 27 -8.78 -11.43 10.74
C GLN A 27 -7.79 -11.24 9.58
N ASP A 28 -6.99 -10.17 9.61
CA ASP A 28 -5.95 -9.91 8.63
C ASP A 28 -4.71 -10.76 8.94
N LEU A 29 -4.30 -11.58 7.98
CA LEU A 29 -3.15 -12.47 8.12
C LEU A 29 -1.83 -11.72 8.29
N VAL A 30 -1.71 -10.51 7.73
CA VAL A 30 -0.52 -9.67 7.94
C VAL A 30 -0.44 -9.23 9.40
N SER A 31 -1.55 -8.74 9.95
CA SER A 31 -1.61 -8.33 11.37
C SER A 31 -1.29 -9.49 12.32
N LEU A 32 -1.88 -10.66 12.08
CA LEU A 32 -1.58 -11.87 12.87
C LEU A 32 -0.11 -12.27 12.72
N GLY A 33 0.44 -12.17 11.51
CA GLY A 33 1.85 -12.45 11.24
C GLY A 33 2.79 -11.51 11.98
N TYR A 34 2.45 -10.22 12.06
CA TYR A 34 3.21 -9.27 12.88
C TYR A 34 3.16 -9.65 14.35
N GLY A 35 2.01 -10.08 14.85
CA GLY A 35 1.88 -10.59 16.22
C GLY A 35 2.78 -11.80 16.48
N ASP A 36 2.85 -12.73 15.54
CA ASP A 36 3.73 -13.90 15.64
C ASP A 36 5.22 -13.50 15.64
N ILE A 37 5.59 -12.49 14.86
CA ILE A 37 6.94 -11.95 14.87
C ILE A 37 7.29 -11.35 16.23
N ILE A 38 6.38 -10.58 16.82
CA ILE A 38 6.56 -10.02 18.16
C ILE A 38 6.74 -11.13 19.21
N ASP A 39 5.91 -12.17 19.16
CA ASP A 39 6.01 -13.30 20.07
C ASP A 39 7.35 -14.05 19.89
N ARG A 40 7.76 -14.28 18.66
CA ARG A 40 9.05 -14.90 18.34
C ARG A 40 10.21 -14.05 18.81
N PHE A 41 10.12 -12.73 18.67
CA PHE A 41 11.14 -11.80 19.16
C PHE A 41 11.26 -11.87 20.68
N ASN A 42 10.16 -11.81 21.40
CA ASN A 42 10.14 -11.87 22.87
C ASN A 42 10.66 -13.20 23.40
N GLU A 43 10.43 -14.30 22.70
CA GLU A 43 10.97 -15.61 23.03
C GLU A 43 12.49 -15.69 22.73
N THR A 44 12.91 -15.25 21.53
CA THR A 44 14.31 -15.30 21.10
C THR A 44 15.23 -14.45 21.99
N TYR A 45 14.74 -13.28 22.39
CA TYR A 45 15.50 -12.31 23.19
C TYR A 45 15.05 -12.29 24.66
N ASP A 46 14.49 -13.39 25.15
CA ASP A 46 14.04 -13.50 26.54
C ASP A 46 15.17 -13.10 27.51
N GLY A 47 14.85 -12.22 28.45
CA GLY A 47 15.81 -11.65 29.40
C GLY A 47 16.68 -10.52 28.85
N GLN A 48 16.70 -10.27 27.55
CA GLN A 48 17.51 -9.21 26.92
C GLN A 48 16.65 -8.05 26.39
N TYR A 49 15.67 -8.35 25.55
CA TYR A 49 14.75 -7.37 24.97
C TYR A 49 13.32 -7.86 25.10
N HIS A 50 12.38 -6.94 25.27
CA HIS A 50 10.96 -7.22 25.28
C HIS A 50 10.18 -6.14 24.56
N VAL A 51 9.29 -6.53 23.65
CA VAL A 51 8.41 -5.63 22.91
C VAL A 51 7.03 -5.61 23.55
N ASN A 52 6.56 -4.41 23.88
CA ASN A 52 5.17 -4.13 24.25
C ASN A 52 4.44 -3.53 23.05
N VAL A 53 3.32 -4.12 22.68
CA VAL A 53 2.52 -3.63 21.54
C VAL A 53 1.58 -2.52 22.01
N VAL A 54 1.62 -1.39 21.32
CA VAL A 54 0.66 -0.29 21.48
C VAL A 54 -0.37 -0.44 20.37
N THR A 55 -1.53 -0.98 20.72
CA THR A 55 -2.61 -1.25 19.77
C THR A 55 -3.51 -0.04 19.59
N THR A 56 -3.89 0.22 18.35
CA THR A 56 -4.91 1.20 17.98
C THR A 56 -5.67 0.67 16.75
N ASN A 57 -6.35 1.51 16.02
CA ASN A 57 -7.01 1.16 14.75
C ASN A 57 -6.66 2.19 13.68
N LEU A 58 -6.96 1.86 12.43
CA LEU A 58 -6.64 2.72 11.28
C LEU A 58 -7.21 4.13 11.40
N THR A 59 -8.42 4.27 11.94
CA THR A 59 -9.09 5.56 12.06
C THR A 59 -8.42 6.49 13.05
N GLU A 60 -7.93 5.95 14.17
CA GLU A 60 -7.38 6.71 15.30
C GLU A 60 -5.85 6.78 15.31
N TYR A 61 -5.18 5.98 14.48
CA TYR A 61 -3.73 5.81 14.51
C TYR A 61 -2.97 7.13 14.40
N GLU A 62 -3.27 7.93 13.39
CA GLU A 62 -2.58 9.20 13.15
C GLU A 62 -2.76 10.17 14.30
N THR A 63 -3.97 10.31 14.81
CA THR A 63 -4.28 11.19 15.95
C THR A 63 -3.53 10.77 17.21
N LYS A 64 -3.52 9.46 17.50
CA LYS A 64 -2.84 8.92 18.68
C LYS A 64 -1.32 9.03 18.57
N LEU A 65 -0.75 8.70 17.42
CA LEU A 65 0.69 8.81 17.18
C LEU A 65 1.15 10.27 17.29
N SER A 66 0.43 11.20 16.67
CA SER A 66 0.73 12.63 16.73
C SER A 66 0.69 13.15 18.16
N ALA A 67 -0.29 12.70 18.97
CA ALA A 67 -0.39 13.09 20.39
C ALA A 67 0.79 12.53 21.21
N LEU A 68 1.21 11.30 20.98
CA LEU A 68 2.37 10.70 21.65
C LEU A 68 3.66 11.44 21.29
N ILE A 69 3.85 11.79 20.02
CA ILE A 69 5.00 12.57 19.57
C ILE A 69 5.02 13.95 20.25
N ALA A 70 3.89 14.65 20.28
CA ALA A 70 3.79 15.97 20.91
C ALA A 70 4.07 15.92 22.42
N ALA A 71 3.72 14.81 23.07
CA ALA A 71 3.96 14.61 24.51
C ALA A 71 5.41 14.16 24.82
N GLY A 72 6.25 13.92 23.84
CA GLY A 72 7.60 13.40 24.03
C GLY A 72 7.64 11.88 24.32
N ASP A 73 6.55 11.18 24.04
CA ASP A 73 6.37 9.73 24.29
C ASP A 73 6.31 8.95 22.98
N THR A 74 7.11 9.31 21.99
CA THR A 74 7.16 8.63 20.70
C THR A 74 7.42 7.14 20.91
N PRO A 75 6.60 6.23 20.34
CA PRO A 75 6.88 4.78 20.38
C PRO A 75 8.27 4.50 19.78
N ASP A 76 8.99 3.56 20.37
CA ASP A 76 10.33 3.21 19.88
C ASP A 76 10.34 2.79 18.42
N VAL A 77 9.35 2.00 18.02
CA VAL A 77 9.09 1.58 16.65
C VAL A 77 7.62 1.80 16.32
N PHE A 78 7.33 2.32 15.16
CA PHE A 78 5.94 2.51 14.73
C PHE A 78 5.79 2.34 13.21
N ILE A 79 4.67 1.76 12.80
CA ILE A 79 4.36 1.59 11.38
C ILE A 79 3.97 2.92 10.75
N CYS A 80 4.39 3.14 9.51
CA CYS A 80 4.04 4.35 8.77
C CYS A 80 3.93 4.05 7.27
N ASN A 81 2.95 4.67 6.62
CA ASN A 81 2.84 4.67 5.19
C ASN A 81 4.02 5.39 4.54
N PRO A 82 4.43 5.00 3.32
CA PRO A 82 5.57 5.61 2.62
C PRO A 82 5.20 6.94 1.97
N GLY A 83 6.20 7.56 1.36
CA GLY A 83 6.03 8.77 0.56
C GLY A 83 5.81 10.03 1.38
N PRO A 84 5.29 11.10 0.77
CA PRO A 84 5.08 12.39 1.45
C PRO A 84 4.26 12.31 2.73
N TYR A 85 3.40 11.29 2.87
CA TYR A 85 2.69 11.00 4.12
C TYR A 85 3.64 10.90 5.32
N MET A 86 4.78 10.24 5.17
CA MET A 86 5.76 10.05 6.25
C MET A 86 6.41 11.38 6.69
N LYS A 87 6.50 12.36 5.80
CA LYS A 87 7.11 13.66 6.11
C LYS A 87 6.42 14.38 7.27
N ARG A 88 5.13 14.19 7.46
CA ARG A 88 4.41 14.79 8.60
C ARG A 88 4.99 14.39 9.96
N TYR A 89 5.58 13.19 10.03
CA TYR A 89 6.28 12.71 11.23
C TYR A 89 7.76 13.07 11.22
N ILE A 90 8.41 12.99 10.07
CA ILE A 90 9.82 13.39 9.90
C ILE A 90 10.01 14.86 10.28
N ASP A 91 9.11 15.74 9.86
CA ASP A 91 9.18 17.18 10.09
C ASP A 91 9.02 17.55 11.58
N THR A 92 8.47 16.66 12.40
CA THR A 92 8.42 16.84 13.88
C THR A 92 9.77 16.59 14.55
N GLY A 93 10.72 15.97 13.86
CA GLY A 93 11.99 15.53 14.43
C GLY A 93 11.92 14.19 15.17
N ALA A 94 10.76 13.51 15.15
CA ALA A 94 10.54 12.27 15.90
C ALA A 94 11.10 11.01 15.22
N VAL A 95 11.45 11.08 13.95
CA VAL A 95 11.87 9.94 13.14
C VAL A 95 13.39 9.90 13.02
N ALA A 96 14.01 8.78 13.38
CA ALA A 96 15.45 8.60 13.27
C ALA A 96 15.89 8.52 11.80
N ASP A 97 17.01 9.17 11.49
CA ASP A 97 17.76 8.97 10.26
C ASP A 97 18.56 7.65 10.37
N LEU A 98 18.22 6.67 9.55
CA LEU A 98 18.82 5.33 9.60
C LEU A 98 19.93 5.14 8.56
N THR A 99 20.32 6.18 7.83
CA THR A 99 21.23 6.08 6.70
C THR A 99 22.58 5.45 7.10
N ASP A 100 23.24 6.02 8.09
CA ASP A 100 24.55 5.53 8.53
C ASP A 100 24.46 4.14 9.16
N THR A 101 23.42 3.90 9.95
CA THR A 101 23.15 2.60 10.54
C THR A 101 23.05 1.51 9.47
N LEU A 102 22.22 1.73 8.45
CA LEU A 102 21.97 0.77 7.39
C LEU A 102 23.16 0.60 6.46
N LYS A 103 23.79 1.70 6.05
CA LYS A 103 24.85 1.65 5.03
C LYS A 103 26.23 1.32 5.60
N THR A 104 26.44 1.43 6.90
CA THR A 104 27.72 1.20 7.57
C THR A 104 27.64 0.07 8.58
N ASP A 105 26.95 0.27 9.70
CA ASP A 105 26.94 -0.67 10.84
C ASP A 105 26.22 -1.97 10.50
N GLU A 106 25.14 -1.88 9.74
CA GLU A 106 24.27 -2.99 9.36
C GLU A 106 24.25 -3.21 7.84
N LYS A 107 25.39 -3.00 7.19
CA LYS A 107 25.50 -3.10 5.73
C LYS A 107 25.09 -4.47 5.20
N ASP A 108 25.44 -5.55 5.91
CA ASP A 108 25.08 -6.91 5.48
C ASP A 108 23.54 -7.08 5.43
N TRP A 109 22.84 -6.53 6.40
CA TRP A 109 21.37 -6.52 6.41
C TRP A 109 20.81 -5.64 5.30
N TYR A 110 21.34 -4.41 5.17
CA TYR A 110 20.94 -3.49 4.11
C TYR A 110 21.07 -4.11 2.71
N ASP A 111 22.15 -4.84 2.49
CA ASP A 111 22.43 -5.48 1.19
C ASP A 111 21.48 -6.64 0.86
N THR A 112 20.67 -7.13 1.83
CA THR A 112 19.63 -8.14 1.55
C THR A 112 18.40 -7.57 0.88
N PHE A 113 18.20 -6.26 0.93
CA PHE A 113 17.02 -5.61 0.38
C PHE A 113 17.09 -5.48 -1.14
N ASN A 114 15.95 -5.64 -1.79
CA ASN A 114 15.83 -5.48 -3.23
C ASN A 114 16.08 -4.01 -3.64
N PRO A 115 16.66 -3.79 -4.84
CA PRO A 115 16.87 -2.44 -5.34
C PRO A 115 15.57 -1.63 -5.37
N GLY A 116 15.64 -0.37 -4.94
CA GLY A 116 14.54 0.59 -5.02
C GLY A 116 13.52 0.51 -3.90
N VAL A 117 13.55 -0.51 -3.00
CA VAL A 117 12.54 -0.63 -1.93
C VAL A 117 12.59 0.49 -0.90
N PHE A 118 13.74 1.15 -0.75
CA PHE A 118 13.89 2.30 0.15
C PHE A 118 13.46 3.64 -0.46
N ASP A 119 13.11 3.69 -1.75
CA ASP A 119 12.82 4.96 -2.42
C ASP A 119 11.66 5.71 -1.78
N GLY A 120 10.60 5.01 -1.40
CA GLY A 120 9.42 5.59 -0.75
C GLY A 120 9.62 6.01 0.71
N VAL A 121 10.75 5.66 1.32
CA VAL A 121 11.09 5.98 2.71
C VAL A 121 12.36 6.81 2.84
N SER A 122 12.87 7.31 1.73
CA SER A 122 14.08 8.15 1.67
C SER A 122 13.70 9.58 1.29
N PHE A 123 14.21 10.54 2.06
CA PHE A 123 13.91 11.96 1.91
C PHE A 123 15.19 12.76 2.12
N ASP A 124 15.53 13.63 1.17
CA ASP A 124 16.75 14.46 1.25
C ASP A 124 18.01 13.61 1.53
N ASP A 125 18.14 12.47 0.83
CA ASP A 125 19.24 11.49 0.99
C ASP A 125 19.28 10.79 2.35
N LYS A 126 18.23 10.87 3.15
CA LYS A 126 18.10 10.20 4.44
C LYS A 126 17.10 9.07 4.36
N ILE A 127 17.49 7.91 4.85
CA ILE A 127 16.60 6.75 4.99
C ILE A 127 15.88 6.86 6.34
N CYS A 128 14.55 7.01 6.31
CA CYS A 128 13.74 7.33 7.48
C CYS A 128 12.89 6.17 8.00
N ALA A 129 12.92 5.03 7.35
CA ALA A 129 12.21 3.83 7.79
C ALA A 129 12.78 2.59 7.12
N VAL A 130 12.40 1.41 7.64
CA VAL A 130 12.72 0.13 7.03
C VAL A 130 11.43 -0.46 6.45
N PRO A 131 11.37 -0.68 5.12
CA PRO A 131 10.26 -1.41 4.53
C PRO A 131 10.32 -2.89 4.92
N VAL A 132 9.16 -3.49 5.22
CA VAL A 132 9.10 -4.88 5.69
C VAL A 132 8.42 -5.83 4.71
N ASN A 133 7.45 -5.34 3.96
CA ASN A 133 6.82 -6.03 2.82
C ASN A 133 6.16 -5.00 1.92
N GLY A 134 5.66 -5.47 0.78
CA GLY A 134 4.99 -4.61 -0.19
C GLY A 134 3.64 -5.17 -0.63
N ALA A 135 2.89 -4.32 -1.32
CA ALA A 135 1.66 -4.67 -1.99
C ALA A 135 1.52 -3.86 -3.27
N ILE A 136 0.83 -4.42 -4.26
CA ILE A 136 0.48 -3.71 -5.49
C ILE A 136 -1.03 -3.48 -5.53
N GLY A 137 -1.44 -2.37 -6.13
CA GLY A 137 -2.81 -2.20 -6.59
C GLY A 137 -2.89 -2.56 -8.06
N SER A 138 -3.94 -3.22 -8.50
CA SER A 138 -4.20 -3.49 -9.91
C SER A 138 -5.63 -3.97 -10.13
N LEU A 139 -5.95 -4.32 -11.39
CA LEU A 139 -7.19 -4.97 -11.75
C LEU A 139 -7.05 -6.48 -11.62
N PHE A 140 -7.88 -7.06 -10.76
CA PHE A 140 -8.11 -8.48 -10.70
C PHE A 140 -9.16 -8.85 -11.75
N TYR A 141 -9.07 -10.02 -12.34
CA TYR A 141 -10.06 -10.49 -13.30
C TYR A 141 -10.36 -11.97 -13.13
N ASN A 142 -11.57 -12.36 -13.47
CA ASN A 142 -12.01 -13.75 -13.46
C ASN A 142 -11.62 -14.38 -14.80
N THR A 143 -10.62 -15.26 -14.79
CA THR A 143 -10.09 -15.89 -15.99
C THR A 143 -11.12 -16.77 -16.70
N GLN A 144 -12.01 -17.40 -15.93
CA GLN A 144 -13.08 -18.25 -16.48
C GLN A 144 -14.12 -17.41 -17.22
N ILE A 145 -14.58 -16.31 -16.64
CA ILE A 145 -15.51 -15.39 -17.31
C ILE A 145 -14.90 -14.84 -18.59
N PHE A 146 -13.64 -14.42 -18.55
CA PHE A 146 -12.94 -13.91 -19.71
C PHE A 146 -12.87 -14.95 -20.82
N GLU A 147 -12.53 -16.20 -20.50
CA GLU A 147 -12.48 -17.30 -21.45
C GLU A 147 -13.85 -17.59 -22.05
N GLU A 148 -14.89 -17.71 -21.22
CA GLU A 148 -16.28 -17.96 -21.66
C GLU A 148 -16.81 -16.86 -22.57
N GLN A 149 -16.42 -15.60 -22.34
CA GLN A 149 -16.83 -14.46 -23.13
C GLN A 149 -15.89 -14.16 -24.29
N GLY A 150 -14.81 -14.92 -24.47
CA GLY A 150 -13.83 -14.72 -25.52
C GLY A 150 -13.10 -13.37 -25.40
N ILE A 151 -12.81 -12.93 -24.19
CA ILE A 151 -12.13 -11.67 -23.89
C ILE A 151 -10.66 -11.96 -23.58
N GLU A 152 -9.75 -11.33 -24.32
CA GLU A 152 -8.33 -11.32 -23.96
C GLU A 152 -8.08 -10.26 -22.90
N VAL A 153 -7.01 -10.44 -22.09
CA VAL A 153 -6.61 -9.44 -21.08
C VAL A 153 -6.32 -8.12 -21.79
N PRO A 154 -7.05 -7.03 -21.44
CA PRO A 154 -6.86 -5.74 -22.09
C PRO A 154 -5.46 -5.17 -21.83
N LYS A 155 -4.81 -4.69 -22.87
CA LYS A 155 -3.49 -4.04 -22.81
C LYS A 155 -3.57 -2.52 -22.89
N THR A 156 -4.69 -2.01 -23.41
CA THR A 156 -4.96 -0.59 -23.53
C THR A 156 -6.28 -0.22 -22.86
N TYR A 157 -6.43 1.06 -22.53
CA TYR A 157 -7.69 1.58 -21.99
C TYR A 157 -8.86 1.33 -22.96
N ASP A 158 -8.65 1.52 -24.25
CA ASP A 158 -9.69 1.27 -25.24
C ASP A 158 -10.10 -0.21 -25.28
N GLU A 159 -9.16 -1.12 -25.18
CA GLU A 159 -9.45 -2.55 -25.05
C GLU A 159 -10.19 -2.87 -23.75
N LEU A 160 -9.84 -2.20 -22.64
CA LEU A 160 -10.57 -2.35 -21.39
C LEU A 160 -12.03 -1.92 -21.52
N ILE A 161 -12.29 -0.79 -22.16
CA ILE A 161 -13.66 -0.29 -22.40
C ILE A 161 -14.42 -1.26 -23.29
N GLU A 162 -13.80 -1.79 -24.36
CA GLU A 162 -14.43 -2.81 -25.21
C GLU A 162 -14.77 -4.09 -24.43
N ALA A 163 -13.88 -4.53 -23.57
CA ALA A 163 -14.14 -5.67 -22.66
C ALA A 163 -15.33 -5.38 -21.74
N CYS A 164 -15.39 -4.19 -21.18
CA CYS A 164 -16.51 -3.75 -20.32
C CYS A 164 -17.84 -3.77 -21.06
N LYS A 165 -17.90 -3.24 -22.28
CA LYS A 165 -19.11 -3.26 -23.12
C LYS A 165 -19.57 -4.68 -23.42
N LYS A 166 -18.64 -5.55 -23.77
CA LYS A 166 -18.93 -6.96 -24.07
C LYS A 166 -19.50 -7.67 -22.84
N LEU A 167 -18.93 -7.42 -21.66
CA LEU A 167 -19.43 -8.00 -20.41
C LEU A 167 -20.82 -7.49 -20.06
N GLN A 168 -21.09 -6.17 -20.20
CA GLN A 168 -22.42 -5.62 -19.99
C GLN A 168 -23.46 -6.24 -20.93
N ASP A 169 -23.12 -6.42 -22.21
CA ASP A 169 -24.02 -7.03 -23.18
C ASP A 169 -24.33 -8.49 -22.80
N ALA A 170 -23.43 -9.16 -22.10
CA ALA A 170 -23.63 -10.51 -21.58
C ALA A 170 -24.36 -10.53 -20.22
N GLY A 171 -24.73 -9.39 -19.66
CA GLY A 171 -25.40 -9.30 -18.37
C GLY A 171 -24.49 -9.44 -17.17
N ILE A 172 -23.17 -9.25 -17.34
CA ILE A 172 -22.15 -9.38 -16.29
C ILE A 172 -21.67 -7.97 -15.93
N SER A 173 -21.61 -7.65 -14.64
CA SER A 173 -20.99 -6.41 -14.17
C SER A 173 -19.50 -6.42 -14.53
N PRO A 174 -19.00 -5.45 -15.32
CA PRO A 174 -17.62 -5.49 -15.76
C PRO A 174 -16.61 -5.38 -14.63
N ILE A 175 -16.78 -4.39 -13.73
CA ILE A 175 -15.80 -4.09 -12.68
C ILE A 175 -16.52 -3.89 -11.36
N ALA A 176 -16.07 -4.57 -10.31
CA ALA A 176 -16.50 -4.27 -8.94
C ALA A 176 -15.60 -3.18 -8.34
N CYS A 177 -16.22 -2.20 -7.71
CA CYS A 177 -15.54 -1.13 -7.00
C CYS A 177 -16.48 -0.56 -5.92
N SER A 178 -15.95 -0.28 -4.74
CA SER A 178 -16.66 0.52 -3.75
C SER A 178 -16.30 2.00 -3.95
N VAL A 179 -17.24 2.76 -4.53
CA VAL A 179 -17.01 4.18 -4.81
C VAL A 179 -17.03 5.01 -3.52
N ASN A 180 -17.86 4.64 -2.55
CA ASN A 180 -17.94 5.39 -1.30
C ASN A 180 -16.79 5.04 -0.32
N THR A 181 -16.08 3.96 -0.54
CA THR A 181 -14.78 3.71 0.10
C THR A 181 -13.73 4.42 -0.75
N THR A 182 -13.52 5.70 -0.47
CA THR A 182 -12.88 6.63 -1.40
C THR A 182 -11.46 6.24 -1.81
N TRP A 183 -10.71 5.59 -0.92
CA TRP A 183 -9.37 5.11 -1.22
C TRP A 183 -9.36 3.97 -2.26
N VAL A 184 -10.46 3.23 -2.41
CA VAL A 184 -10.57 2.16 -3.41
C VAL A 184 -10.69 2.74 -4.81
N PHE A 185 -11.64 3.65 -5.02
CA PHE A 185 -11.75 4.33 -6.31
C PHE A 185 -10.51 5.17 -6.62
N SER A 186 -9.87 5.72 -5.60
CA SER A 186 -8.60 6.44 -5.74
C SER A 186 -7.50 5.60 -6.40
N MET A 187 -7.49 4.27 -6.20
CA MET A 187 -6.55 3.39 -6.92
C MET A 187 -6.83 3.38 -8.43
N MET A 188 -8.09 3.28 -8.81
CA MET A 188 -8.48 3.35 -10.22
C MET A 188 -8.07 4.70 -10.81
N ALA A 189 -8.44 5.79 -10.13
CA ALA A 189 -8.09 7.14 -10.57
C ALA A 189 -6.57 7.33 -10.66
N GLY A 190 -5.82 6.88 -9.66
CA GLY A 190 -4.36 6.98 -9.64
C GLY A 190 -3.69 6.32 -10.86
N TYR A 191 -4.16 5.15 -11.25
CA TYR A 191 -3.69 4.51 -12.48
C TYR A 191 -4.03 5.33 -13.72
N LEU A 192 -5.26 5.83 -13.81
CA LEU A 192 -5.68 6.63 -14.98
C LEU A 192 -4.87 7.93 -15.08
N PHE A 193 -4.57 8.57 -13.95
CA PHE A 193 -3.70 9.74 -13.93
C PHE A 193 -2.28 9.37 -14.37
N GLN A 194 -1.69 8.34 -13.80
CA GLN A 194 -0.33 7.91 -14.16
C GLN A 194 -0.25 7.53 -15.64
N ARG A 195 -1.19 6.72 -16.13
CA ARG A 195 -1.22 6.30 -17.54
C ARG A 195 -1.44 7.46 -18.50
N SER A 196 -2.04 8.55 -18.03
CA SER A 196 -2.21 9.79 -18.79
C SER A 196 -0.98 10.69 -18.79
N GLY A 197 0.09 10.29 -18.12
CA GLY A 197 1.33 11.08 -18.02
C GLY A 197 1.39 12.02 -16.82
N CYS A 198 0.40 11.94 -15.91
CA CYS A 198 0.39 12.73 -14.68
C CYS A 198 1.39 12.17 -13.65
N SER A 199 1.86 13.03 -12.78
CA SER A 199 2.85 12.68 -11.75
C SER A 199 2.60 13.47 -10.47
N MET A 200 2.43 12.76 -9.34
CA MET A 200 2.34 13.43 -8.04
C MET A 200 3.63 14.13 -7.65
N ASP A 201 4.79 13.61 -8.06
CA ASP A 201 6.06 14.30 -7.82
C ASP A 201 6.09 15.65 -8.54
N ALA A 202 5.64 15.70 -9.79
CA ALA A 202 5.56 16.94 -10.57
C ALA A 202 4.54 17.93 -9.98
N ILE A 203 3.41 17.45 -9.48
CA ILE A 203 2.42 18.26 -8.78
C ILE A 203 3.01 18.82 -7.47
N ASN A 204 3.61 17.97 -6.65
CA ASN A 204 4.16 18.39 -5.36
C ASN A 204 5.30 19.40 -5.53
N ALA A 205 6.09 19.26 -6.59
CA ALA A 205 7.16 20.21 -6.94
C ALA A 205 6.67 21.46 -7.69
N HIS A 206 5.38 21.56 -7.99
CA HIS A 206 4.77 22.59 -8.81
C HIS A 206 5.43 22.74 -10.20
N GLU A 207 5.84 21.62 -10.76
CA GLU A 207 6.30 21.55 -12.15
C GLU A 207 5.12 21.40 -13.12
N GLU A 208 3.99 20.90 -12.62
CA GLU A 208 2.73 20.71 -13.33
C GLU A 208 1.57 21.23 -12.48
N ASN A 209 0.43 21.44 -13.11
CA ASN A 209 -0.78 21.93 -12.48
C ASN A 209 -1.91 20.90 -12.61
N TRP A 210 -2.80 20.84 -11.62
CA TRP A 210 -3.98 19.98 -11.68
C TRP A 210 -4.90 20.32 -12.84
N THR A 211 -4.86 21.57 -13.31
CA THR A 211 -5.68 22.06 -14.45
C THR A 211 -5.03 21.83 -15.80
N ASP A 212 -3.86 21.25 -15.89
CA ASP A 212 -3.24 20.88 -17.17
C ASP A 212 -4.10 19.84 -17.89
N ASP A 213 -4.10 19.86 -19.23
CA ASP A 213 -4.98 19.04 -20.06
C ASP A 213 -4.93 17.56 -19.73
N LYS A 214 -3.74 17.01 -19.47
CA LYS A 214 -3.59 15.58 -19.16
C LYS A 214 -4.22 15.19 -17.82
N TYR A 215 -4.26 16.09 -16.83
CA TYR A 215 -4.93 15.85 -15.54
C TYR A 215 -6.45 15.86 -15.72
N VAL A 216 -6.98 16.83 -16.44
CA VAL A 216 -8.41 16.87 -16.75
C VAL A 216 -8.83 15.65 -17.58
N ALA A 217 -8.03 15.27 -18.57
CA ALA A 217 -8.28 14.06 -19.38
C ALA A 217 -8.28 12.78 -18.52
N ALA A 218 -7.40 12.69 -17.54
CA ALA A 218 -7.38 11.57 -16.59
C ALA A 218 -8.65 11.52 -15.74
N ALA A 219 -9.09 12.65 -15.22
CA ALA A 219 -10.34 12.77 -14.46
C ALA A 219 -11.58 12.45 -15.33
N GLU A 220 -11.58 12.80 -16.60
CA GLU A 220 -12.62 12.41 -17.55
C GLU A 220 -12.69 10.91 -17.73
N LYS A 221 -11.54 10.23 -17.81
CA LYS A 221 -11.47 8.75 -17.86
C LYS A 221 -11.98 8.12 -16.57
N ALA A 222 -11.69 8.72 -15.41
CA ALA A 222 -12.22 8.27 -14.13
C ALA A 222 -13.75 8.32 -14.10
N LYS A 223 -14.35 9.36 -14.67
CA LYS A 223 -15.80 9.45 -14.85
C LYS A 223 -16.33 8.38 -15.80
N ASP A 224 -15.65 8.19 -16.92
CA ASP A 224 -16.04 7.24 -17.96
C ASP A 224 -16.03 5.80 -17.47
N ILE A 225 -14.96 5.37 -16.81
CA ILE A 225 -14.81 3.98 -16.31
C ILE A 225 -15.86 3.63 -15.25
N ALA A 226 -16.32 4.60 -14.47
CA ALA A 226 -17.28 4.38 -13.40
C ALA A 226 -18.66 3.88 -13.90
N GLN A 227 -19.02 4.15 -15.13
CA GLN A 227 -20.26 3.64 -15.71
C GLN A 227 -20.27 2.11 -15.87
N TYR A 228 -19.11 1.46 -15.76
CA TYR A 228 -18.96 0.02 -15.90
C TYR A 228 -18.85 -0.70 -14.55
N PHE A 229 -19.08 -0.01 -13.44
CA PHE A 229 -19.12 -0.62 -12.12
C PHE A 229 -20.45 -1.35 -11.88
N GLN A 230 -20.46 -2.25 -10.89
CA GLN A 230 -21.70 -2.92 -10.47
C GLN A 230 -22.76 -1.87 -10.08
N PRO A 231 -24.05 -2.16 -10.28
CA PRO A 231 -25.10 -1.17 -10.10
C PRO A 231 -25.17 -0.54 -8.70
N THR A 232 -24.68 -1.25 -7.67
CA THR A 232 -24.71 -0.82 -6.27
C THR A 232 -23.41 -0.17 -5.80
N ALA A 233 -22.48 0.15 -6.71
CA ALA A 233 -21.13 0.66 -6.40
C ALA A 233 -21.11 1.86 -5.46
N ILE A 234 -22.07 2.76 -5.57
CA ILE A 234 -22.17 3.98 -4.74
C ILE A 234 -22.49 3.63 -3.28
N GLY A 235 -23.31 2.61 -3.05
CA GLY A 235 -23.78 2.20 -1.71
C GLY A 235 -22.99 1.03 -1.11
N ASP A 236 -22.25 0.28 -1.92
CA ASP A 236 -21.53 -0.91 -1.45
C ASP A 236 -20.32 -0.54 -0.60
N SER A 237 -20.14 -1.28 0.49
CA SER A 237 -18.86 -1.29 1.22
C SER A 237 -17.77 -1.95 0.36
N ASN A 238 -16.51 -1.79 0.76
CA ASN A 238 -15.42 -2.50 0.08
C ASN A 238 -15.60 -4.01 0.15
N ASP A 239 -16.02 -4.56 1.29
CA ASP A 239 -16.28 -6.00 1.43
C ASP A 239 -17.36 -6.49 0.48
N GLN A 240 -18.42 -5.70 0.29
CA GLN A 240 -19.48 -6.01 -0.67
C GLN A 240 -19.01 -5.99 -2.12
N ALA A 241 -18.16 -5.03 -2.49
CA ALA A 241 -17.56 -4.97 -3.83
C ALA A 241 -16.63 -6.17 -4.07
N VAL A 242 -15.80 -6.50 -3.10
CA VAL A 242 -14.92 -7.68 -3.19
C VAL A 242 -15.76 -8.96 -3.30
N ALA A 243 -16.86 -9.06 -2.56
CA ALA A 243 -17.79 -10.20 -2.62
C ALA A 243 -18.47 -10.33 -4.00
N ALA A 244 -18.83 -9.23 -4.65
CA ALA A 244 -19.37 -9.27 -6.01
C ALA A 244 -18.39 -9.94 -6.99
N PHE A 245 -17.09 -9.72 -6.81
CA PHE A 245 -16.06 -10.37 -7.60
C PHE A 245 -15.95 -11.87 -7.29
N TYR A 246 -15.75 -12.25 -6.02
CA TYR A 246 -15.56 -13.67 -5.70
C TYR A 246 -16.83 -14.51 -5.78
N ASN A 247 -18.01 -13.90 -5.85
CA ASN A 247 -19.28 -14.58 -6.14
C ASN A 247 -19.58 -14.70 -7.64
N GLY A 248 -18.69 -14.19 -8.50
CA GLY A 248 -18.85 -14.26 -9.96
C GLY A 248 -19.85 -13.27 -10.53
N GLU A 249 -20.29 -12.28 -9.78
CA GLU A 249 -21.23 -11.24 -10.24
C GLU A 249 -20.51 -10.18 -11.06
N ALA A 250 -19.26 -9.89 -10.74
CA ALA A 250 -18.40 -8.96 -11.48
C ALA A 250 -17.18 -9.70 -12.04
N ALA A 251 -16.80 -9.36 -13.27
CA ALA A 251 -15.70 -10.00 -13.96
C ALA A 251 -14.33 -9.48 -13.56
N MET A 252 -14.25 -8.25 -13.08
CA MET A 252 -13.02 -7.58 -12.65
C MET A 252 -13.23 -6.89 -11.30
N LEU A 253 -12.11 -6.60 -10.63
CA LEU A 253 -12.10 -5.89 -9.34
C LEU A 253 -10.87 -4.99 -9.28
N ILE A 254 -11.05 -3.71 -9.00
CA ILE A 254 -9.92 -2.85 -8.60
C ILE A 254 -9.64 -3.05 -7.12
N GLN A 255 -8.43 -3.52 -6.79
CA GLN A 255 -8.09 -3.83 -5.40
C GLN A 255 -6.58 -3.96 -5.23
N GLY A 256 -6.14 -3.98 -3.98
CA GLY A 256 -4.77 -4.31 -3.63
C GLY A 256 -4.53 -5.80 -3.47
N SER A 257 -3.29 -6.23 -3.68
CA SER A 257 -2.88 -7.63 -3.57
C SER A 257 -3.05 -8.20 -2.16
N TRP A 258 -3.21 -7.36 -1.13
CA TRP A 258 -3.55 -7.79 0.22
C TRP A 258 -4.89 -8.53 0.31
N SER A 259 -5.76 -8.40 -0.70
CA SER A 259 -7.09 -9.02 -0.70
C SER A 259 -7.10 -10.49 -1.15
N VAL A 260 -5.99 -10.99 -1.68
CA VAL A 260 -5.89 -12.37 -2.20
C VAL A 260 -6.30 -13.41 -1.16
N ALA A 261 -5.75 -13.32 0.05
CA ALA A 261 -6.07 -14.27 1.12
C ALA A 261 -7.55 -14.23 1.53
N GLY A 262 -8.15 -13.04 1.60
CA GLY A 262 -9.56 -12.88 1.94
C GLY A 262 -10.50 -13.41 0.86
N ILE A 263 -10.16 -13.19 -0.41
CA ILE A 263 -10.92 -13.73 -1.55
C ILE A 263 -10.90 -15.26 -1.50
N ASN A 264 -9.74 -15.87 -1.37
CA ASN A 264 -9.58 -17.32 -1.33
C ASN A 264 -10.22 -17.94 -0.08
N GLY A 265 -10.16 -17.22 1.04
CA GLY A 265 -10.79 -17.65 2.29
C GLY A 265 -12.32 -17.70 2.22
N ASN A 266 -12.94 -16.76 1.51
CA ASN A 266 -14.40 -16.71 1.31
C ASN A 266 -14.89 -17.60 0.16
N ALA A 267 -14.08 -17.75 -0.88
CA ALA A 267 -14.41 -18.52 -2.08
C ALA A 267 -13.16 -19.27 -2.56
N PRO A 268 -12.88 -20.47 -2.01
CA PRO A 268 -11.65 -21.22 -2.31
C PRO A 268 -11.43 -21.51 -3.79
N ASP A 269 -12.50 -21.69 -4.57
CA ASP A 269 -12.41 -21.92 -6.02
C ASP A 269 -11.85 -20.73 -6.79
N MET A 270 -11.88 -19.53 -6.20
CA MET A 270 -11.35 -18.32 -6.84
C MET A 270 -9.84 -18.35 -7.03
N GLU A 271 -9.10 -19.11 -6.26
CA GLU A 271 -7.66 -19.28 -6.45
C GLU A 271 -7.30 -19.75 -7.85
N GLU A 272 -8.15 -20.62 -8.44
CA GLU A 272 -7.94 -21.20 -9.77
C GLU A 272 -8.33 -20.24 -10.90
N VAL A 273 -9.17 -19.25 -10.63
CA VAL A 273 -9.76 -18.39 -11.66
C VAL A 273 -9.51 -16.91 -11.46
N THR A 274 -8.72 -16.52 -10.46
CA THR A 274 -8.34 -15.13 -10.26
C THR A 274 -7.01 -14.84 -10.93
N GLY A 275 -7.02 -13.98 -11.93
CA GLY A 275 -5.83 -13.38 -12.52
C GLY A 275 -5.66 -11.94 -12.02
N ILE A 276 -4.45 -11.42 -12.12
CA ILE A 276 -4.12 -10.02 -11.85
C ILE A 276 -3.36 -9.50 -13.05
N MET A 277 -3.88 -8.43 -13.67
CA MET A 277 -3.29 -7.90 -14.88
C MET A 277 -2.41 -6.67 -14.61
N GLN A 278 -1.46 -6.43 -15.49
CA GLN A 278 -0.86 -5.10 -15.61
C GLN A 278 -1.96 -4.11 -15.99
N PHE A 279 -2.05 -2.99 -15.27
CA PHE A 279 -3.08 -2.00 -15.60
C PHE A 279 -2.89 -1.51 -17.04
N PRO A 280 -3.96 -1.46 -17.85
CA PRO A 280 -3.86 -1.11 -19.27
C PRO A 280 -3.22 0.25 -19.52
N ALA A 281 -2.45 0.34 -20.60
CA ALA A 281 -1.83 1.58 -21.06
C ALA A 281 -2.85 2.52 -21.68
N ILE A 282 -2.55 3.81 -21.72
CA ILE A 282 -3.31 4.78 -22.52
C ILE A 282 -2.49 5.13 -23.75
N ASP A 283 -2.95 4.70 -24.92
CA ASP A 283 -2.28 4.95 -26.19
C ASP A 283 -2.13 6.44 -26.46
N GLY A 284 -0.97 6.84 -26.96
CA GLY A 284 -0.67 8.24 -27.29
C GLY A 284 -0.32 9.11 -26.08
N SER A 285 -0.29 8.53 -24.88
CA SER A 285 0.12 9.23 -23.66
C SER A 285 1.61 9.05 -23.39
N GLU A 286 2.18 9.98 -22.63
CA GLU A 286 3.56 9.92 -22.13
C GLU A 286 3.73 9.05 -20.88
N GLY A 287 2.63 8.57 -20.30
CA GLY A 287 2.65 7.72 -19.10
C GLY A 287 3.34 6.38 -19.35
N ASP A 288 4.22 5.97 -18.43
CA ASP A 288 4.86 4.66 -18.48
C ASP A 288 3.79 3.55 -18.41
N PRO A 289 3.62 2.75 -19.49
CA PRO A 289 2.57 1.73 -19.56
C PRO A 289 2.81 0.54 -18.61
N ASN A 290 4.01 0.43 -18.08
CA ASN A 290 4.41 -0.67 -17.20
C ASN A 290 4.73 -0.18 -15.77
N ALA A 291 4.30 1.03 -15.42
CA ALA A 291 4.38 1.49 -14.04
C ALA A 291 3.39 0.72 -13.17
N VAL A 292 3.82 0.32 -12.00
CA VAL A 292 3.00 -0.44 -11.03
C VAL A 292 2.75 0.40 -9.79
N MET A 293 1.47 0.53 -9.43
CA MET A 293 1.07 1.16 -8.18
C MET A 293 1.46 0.23 -7.02
N MET A 294 2.33 0.72 -6.16
CA MET A 294 2.94 -0.08 -5.10
C MET A 294 3.06 0.72 -3.82
N LYS A 295 2.90 0.03 -2.70
CA LYS A 295 3.25 0.58 -1.40
C LYS A 295 3.94 -0.48 -0.55
N THR A 296 4.68 -0.01 0.45
CA THR A 296 5.33 -0.85 1.44
C THR A 296 4.76 -0.56 2.82
N ASP A 297 4.70 -1.59 3.67
CA ASP A 297 4.59 -1.39 5.11
C ASP A 297 5.98 -1.05 5.62
N ASN A 298 6.10 0.00 6.42
CA ASN A 298 7.39 0.53 6.86
C ASN A 298 7.40 0.74 8.35
N MET A 299 8.53 0.47 8.97
CA MET A 299 8.73 0.71 10.41
C MET A 299 9.72 1.85 10.60
N CYS A 300 9.26 2.91 11.26
CA CYS A 300 10.08 4.01 11.72
C CYS A 300 10.65 3.69 13.11
N ILE A 301 11.83 4.21 13.39
CA ILE A 301 12.43 4.19 14.73
C ILE A 301 12.40 5.61 15.30
N SER A 302 12.00 5.74 16.55
CA SER A 302 12.03 7.02 17.25
C SER A 302 13.43 7.63 17.27
N ALA A 303 13.54 8.91 16.92
CA ALA A 303 14.81 9.64 17.01
C ALA A 303 15.36 9.75 18.44
N THR A 304 14.48 9.60 19.45
CA THR A 304 14.82 9.72 20.87
C THR A 304 14.85 8.39 21.61
N THR A 305 14.77 7.27 20.89
CA THR A 305 14.84 5.94 21.53
C THR A 305 16.18 5.76 22.25
N GLU A 306 16.12 5.23 23.45
CA GLU A 306 17.30 4.80 24.24
C GLU A 306 17.68 3.33 23.96
N HIS A 307 16.94 2.65 23.06
CA HIS A 307 17.02 1.21 22.81
C HIS A 307 17.22 0.90 21.33
N LYS A 308 18.13 1.63 20.67
CA LYS A 308 18.37 1.50 19.23
C LYS A 308 18.69 0.08 18.81
N ASP A 309 19.55 -0.64 19.56
CA ASP A 309 19.96 -2.01 19.21
C ASP A 309 18.77 -2.97 19.27
N ALA A 310 17.89 -2.82 20.25
CA ALA A 310 16.66 -3.61 20.35
C ALA A 310 15.72 -3.33 19.17
N CYS A 311 15.57 -2.07 18.78
CA CYS A 311 14.77 -1.67 17.63
C CYS A 311 15.31 -2.28 16.34
N ILE A 312 16.61 -2.22 16.11
CA ILE A 312 17.25 -2.83 14.93
C ILE A 312 17.06 -4.34 14.92
N ALA A 313 17.25 -5.01 16.07
CA ALA A 313 17.00 -6.45 16.17
C ALA A 313 15.57 -6.82 15.82
N LEU A 314 14.58 -6.01 16.24
CA LEU A 314 13.19 -6.22 15.90
C LEU A 314 12.95 -6.07 14.38
N LEU A 315 13.49 -5.02 13.78
CA LEU A 315 13.31 -4.79 12.33
C LEU A 315 14.02 -5.85 11.49
N LYS A 316 15.14 -6.40 11.94
CA LYS A 316 15.77 -7.56 11.31
C LYS A 316 14.85 -8.79 11.33
N MET A 317 14.11 -9.00 12.42
CA MET A 317 13.15 -10.10 12.50
C MET A 317 11.94 -9.88 11.62
N PHE A 318 11.44 -8.66 11.48
CA PHE A 318 10.38 -8.32 10.54
C PHE A 318 10.76 -8.59 9.08
N THR A 319 12.05 -8.63 8.76
CA THR A 319 12.57 -8.74 7.39
C THR A 319 13.45 -9.97 7.18
N ASP A 320 13.49 -10.90 8.13
CA ASP A 320 14.22 -12.14 7.95
C ASP A 320 13.50 -13.09 6.95
N ASP A 321 14.17 -14.14 6.53
CA ASP A 321 13.64 -15.06 5.53
C ASP A 321 12.35 -15.71 5.98
N THR A 322 12.20 -16.05 7.25
CA THR A 322 10.97 -16.62 7.81
C THR A 322 9.79 -15.66 7.65
N SER A 323 9.99 -14.38 7.98
CA SER A 323 8.97 -13.34 7.87
C SER A 323 8.63 -13.04 6.41
N GLU A 324 9.62 -12.86 5.53
CA GLU A 324 9.40 -12.57 4.12
C GLU A 324 8.67 -13.71 3.41
N LYS A 325 9.00 -14.96 3.71
CA LYS A 325 8.27 -16.13 3.22
C LYS A 325 6.80 -16.11 3.65
N TYR A 326 6.55 -15.80 4.92
CA TYR A 326 5.18 -15.71 5.43
C TYR A 326 4.36 -14.65 4.71
N TYR A 327 4.94 -13.45 4.48
CA TYR A 327 4.26 -12.36 3.78
C TYR A 327 3.85 -12.77 2.37
N VAL A 328 4.73 -13.42 1.64
CA VAL A 328 4.46 -13.83 0.26
C VAL A 328 3.58 -15.07 0.20
N GLU A 329 3.94 -16.12 0.93
CA GLU A 329 3.30 -17.42 0.83
C GLU A 329 1.92 -17.47 1.48
N LYS A 330 1.68 -16.67 2.53
CA LYS A 330 0.42 -16.68 3.30
C LYS A 330 -0.43 -15.44 3.15
N CYS A 331 0.18 -14.28 2.91
CA CYS A 331 -0.54 -13.01 2.95
C CYS A 331 -0.79 -12.37 1.57
N GLY A 332 -0.20 -12.89 0.49
CA GLY A 332 -0.30 -12.26 -0.82
C GLY A 332 0.48 -10.95 -0.94
N LYS A 333 1.40 -10.68 -0.02
CA LYS A 333 2.29 -9.52 -0.07
C LYS A 333 3.50 -9.79 -0.95
N THR A 334 4.26 -8.77 -1.25
CA THR A 334 5.54 -8.89 -1.98
C THR A 334 6.71 -8.80 -1.02
N ALA A 335 7.79 -9.54 -1.31
CA ALA A 335 9.01 -9.48 -0.51
C ALA A 335 9.78 -8.19 -0.80
N VAL A 336 10.45 -7.66 0.21
CA VAL A 336 11.37 -6.53 0.08
C VAL A 336 12.84 -6.97 0.10
N THR A 337 13.09 -8.24 0.38
CA THR A 337 14.43 -8.83 0.40
C THR A 337 14.58 -9.93 -0.64
N GLY A 338 15.80 -10.39 -0.85
CA GLY A 338 16.11 -11.55 -1.72
C GLY A 338 15.82 -12.91 -1.07
N ALA A 339 14.88 -13.00 -0.12
CA ALA A 339 14.49 -14.26 0.48
C ALA A 339 14.01 -15.24 -0.60
N GLU A 340 14.41 -16.51 -0.46
CA GLU A 340 13.99 -17.58 -1.36
C GLU A 340 12.55 -17.99 -1.04
N ILE A 341 11.63 -17.75 -1.99
CA ILE A 341 10.20 -18.01 -1.82
C ILE A 341 9.85 -19.35 -2.49
N ASP A 342 9.12 -20.19 -1.78
CA ASP A 342 8.52 -21.38 -2.35
C ASP A 342 7.13 -21.04 -2.92
N TYR A 343 7.09 -20.70 -4.21
CA TYR A 343 5.83 -20.36 -4.88
C TYR A 343 4.88 -21.55 -5.03
N SER A 344 5.34 -22.80 -4.83
CA SER A 344 4.46 -23.96 -4.84
C SER A 344 3.51 -24.00 -3.63
N THR A 345 3.88 -23.32 -2.54
CA THR A 345 3.05 -23.22 -1.32
C THR A 345 2.30 -21.89 -1.23
N ALA A 346 2.62 -20.93 -2.11
CA ALA A 346 1.93 -19.65 -2.19
C ALA A 346 0.60 -19.81 -2.92
N ALA A 347 -0.33 -18.86 -2.71
CA ALA A 347 -1.54 -18.77 -3.51
C ALA A 347 -1.19 -18.61 -5.00
N LYS A 348 -1.98 -19.22 -5.88
CA LYS A 348 -1.70 -19.23 -7.34
C LYS A 348 -1.71 -17.83 -7.96
N GLU A 349 -2.47 -16.91 -7.37
CA GLU A 349 -2.51 -15.50 -7.80
C GLU A 349 -1.13 -14.84 -7.70
N MET A 350 -0.26 -15.34 -6.83
CA MET A 350 1.09 -14.78 -6.65
C MET A 350 1.94 -14.85 -7.91
N SER A 351 1.69 -15.80 -8.80
CA SER A 351 2.37 -15.86 -10.09
C SER A 351 2.04 -14.67 -10.99
N TYR A 352 0.80 -14.21 -10.96
CA TYR A 352 0.39 -13.01 -11.69
C TYR A 352 1.03 -11.75 -11.12
N ILE A 353 1.08 -11.62 -9.80
CA ILE A 353 1.73 -10.50 -9.12
C ILE A 353 3.22 -10.47 -9.46
N SER A 354 3.88 -11.64 -9.43
CA SER A 354 5.28 -11.77 -9.81
C SER A 354 5.53 -11.31 -11.25
N ASP A 355 4.67 -11.73 -12.19
CA ASP A 355 4.77 -11.32 -13.58
C ASP A 355 4.60 -9.80 -13.77
N VAL A 356 3.61 -9.21 -13.09
CA VAL A 356 3.40 -7.75 -13.12
C VAL A 356 4.63 -7.01 -12.63
N LEU A 357 5.24 -7.46 -11.52
CA LEU A 357 6.43 -6.84 -10.95
C LEU A 357 7.69 -7.06 -11.81
N GLN A 358 7.85 -8.24 -12.42
CA GLN A 358 8.97 -8.52 -13.31
C GLN A 358 8.93 -7.67 -14.58
N ASN A 359 7.75 -7.33 -15.07
CA ASN A 359 7.55 -6.48 -16.24
C ASN A 359 7.47 -4.98 -15.91
N ALA A 360 7.52 -4.63 -14.63
CA ALA A 360 7.49 -3.23 -14.20
C ALA A 360 8.75 -2.50 -14.67
N THR A 361 8.56 -1.33 -15.26
CA THR A 361 9.63 -0.41 -15.65
C THR A 361 9.77 0.76 -14.69
N SER A 362 8.76 0.98 -13.87
CA SER A 362 8.76 1.94 -12.76
C SER A 362 7.66 1.59 -11.76
N THR A 363 7.70 2.22 -10.61
CA THR A 363 6.65 2.15 -9.58
C THR A 363 6.19 3.54 -9.21
N PHE A 364 4.98 3.65 -8.70
CA PHE A 364 4.45 4.90 -8.14
C PHE A 364 3.56 4.59 -6.93
N GLY A 365 3.46 5.57 -6.03
CA GLY A 365 2.66 5.42 -4.81
C GLY A 365 1.17 5.62 -5.05
N PHE A 366 0.37 5.18 -4.08
CA PHE A 366 -1.05 5.55 -4.03
C PHE A 366 -1.16 7.07 -3.94
N TYR A 367 -2.03 7.68 -4.74
CA TYR A 367 -2.11 9.14 -4.85
C TYR A 367 -2.45 9.80 -3.51
N ASN A 368 -3.33 9.20 -2.72
CA ASN A 368 -3.68 9.71 -1.39
C ASN A 368 -2.52 9.62 -0.38
N GLU A 369 -1.54 8.77 -0.61
CA GLU A 369 -0.32 8.65 0.21
C GLU A 369 0.85 9.45 -0.39
N SER A 370 0.67 10.00 -1.58
CA SER A 370 1.67 10.78 -2.31
C SER A 370 1.42 12.29 -2.22
N THR A 371 0.53 12.71 -1.35
CA THR A 371 0.20 14.11 -1.08
C THR A 371 0.96 14.63 0.13
N PRO A 372 1.21 15.95 0.22
CA PRO A 372 1.98 16.51 1.32
C PRO A 372 1.24 16.53 2.65
N ASP A 373 -0.10 16.49 2.64
CA ASP A 373 -0.90 16.53 3.86
C ASP A 373 -2.19 15.71 3.73
N LYS A 374 -2.81 15.43 4.89
CA LYS A 374 -4.03 14.62 4.97
C LYS A 374 -5.22 15.26 4.24
N GLU A 375 -5.34 16.57 4.30
CA GLU A 375 -6.47 17.28 3.67
C GLU A 375 -6.38 17.18 2.14
N ALA A 376 -5.19 17.33 1.56
CA ALA A 376 -4.97 17.10 0.13
C ALA A 376 -5.28 15.66 -0.27
N ALA A 377 -4.89 14.68 0.55
CA ALA A 377 -5.20 13.27 0.33
C ALA A 377 -6.69 13.01 0.31
N ASP A 378 -7.40 13.47 1.33
CA ASP A 378 -8.85 13.32 1.47
C ASP A 378 -9.57 14.03 0.32
N MET A 379 -9.10 15.21 -0.08
CA MET A 379 -9.68 15.98 -1.19
C MET A 379 -9.56 15.22 -2.51
N PHE A 380 -8.40 14.66 -2.83
CA PHE A 380 -8.24 13.86 -4.04
C PHE A 380 -9.21 12.67 -4.04
N ASP A 381 -9.23 11.91 -2.96
CA ASP A 381 -10.09 10.73 -2.83
C ASP A 381 -11.57 11.09 -2.96
N ASN A 382 -12.02 12.10 -2.23
CA ASN A 382 -13.42 12.53 -2.22
C ASN A 382 -13.84 13.10 -3.58
N LEU A 383 -13.01 13.93 -4.20
CA LEU A 383 -13.31 14.53 -5.50
C LEU A 383 -13.36 13.47 -6.61
N MET A 384 -12.47 12.48 -6.59
CA MET A 384 -12.51 11.40 -7.58
C MET A 384 -13.75 10.53 -7.39
N SER A 385 -14.14 10.22 -6.17
CA SER A 385 -15.43 9.54 -5.91
C SER A 385 -16.64 10.37 -6.35
N ASP A 386 -16.62 11.68 -6.12
CA ASP A 386 -17.66 12.59 -6.60
C ASP A 386 -17.75 12.61 -8.14
N VAL A 387 -16.62 12.59 -8.81
CA VAL A 387 -16.56 12.49 -10.28
C VAL A 387 -17.19 11.16 -10.74
N ALA A 388 -16.84 10.05 -10.08
CA ALA A 388 -17.40 8.74 -10.39
C ALA A 388 -18.92 8.67 -10.19
N MET A 389 -19.44 9.35 -9.16
CA MET A 389 -20.86 9.41 -8.84
C MET A 389 -21.63 10.42 -9.71
N GLY A 390 -20.95 11.24 -10.48
CA GLY A 390 -21.57 12.31 -11.26
C GLY A 390 -21.90 13.57 -10.44
N ASN A 391 -21.36 13.71 -9.24
CA ASN A 391 -21.58 14.85 -8.34
C ASN A 391 -20.58 15.99 -8.57
N ALA A 392 -19.53 15.76 -9.30
CA ALA A 392 -18.54 16.76 -9.71
C ALA A 392 -18.15 16.54 -11.16
N GLU A 393 -18.01 17.62 -11.93
CA GLU A 393 -17.44 17.55 -13.28
C GLU A 393 -15.90 17.37 -13.16
N PRO A 394 -15.27 16.60 -14.06
CA PRO A 394 -13.83 16.37 -14.02
C PRO A 394 -12.98 17.64 -13.96
N ALA A 395 -13.28 18.62 -14.82
CA ALA A 395 -12.54 19.88 -14.83
C ALA A 395 -12.72 20.69 -13.53
N ASP A 396 -13.91 20.67 -12.95
CA ASP A 396 -14.20 21.36 -11.69
C ASP A 396 -13.48 20.70 -10.51
N ALA A 397 -13.39 19.37 -10.49
CA ALA A 397 -12.63 18.63 -9.49
C ALA A 397 -11.14 18.99 -9.56
N CYS A 398 -10.57 19.04 -10.77
CA CYS A 398 -9.18 19.46 -10.98
C CYS A 398 -8.96 20.91 -10.54
N GLN A 399 -9.93 21.81 -10.81
CA GLN A 399 -9.83 23.20 -10.36
C GLN A 399 -9.84 23.32 -8.83
N GLN A 400 -10.68 22.55 -8.15
CA GLN A 400 -10.69 22.54 -6.68
C GLN A 400 -9.36 22.07 -6.10
N LEU A 401 -8.74 21.02 -6.67
CA LEU A 401 -7.40 20.58 -6.30
C LEU A 401 -6.35 21.66 -6.56
N GLN A 402 -6.44 22.33 -7.72
CA GLN A 402 -5.54 23.44 -8.07
C GLN A 402 -5.63 24.56 -7.05
N ASP A 403 -6.84 24.96 -6.67
CA ASP A 403 -7.06 26.04 -5.72
C ASP A 403 -6.51 25.70 -4.35
N TYR A 404 -6.74 24.47 -3.87
CA TYR A 404 -6.20 24.00 -2.61
C TYR A 404 -4.67 24.00 -2.60
N TYR A 405 -4.03 23.48 -3.62
CA TYR A 405 -2.58 23.43 -3.73
C TYR A 405 -1.97 24.83 -3.83
N THR A 406 -2.61 25.73 -4.57
CA THR A 406 -2.16 27.13 -4.66
C THR A 406 -2.17 27.82 -3.31
N GLU A 407 -3.20 27.59 -2.49
CA GLU A 407 -3.37 28.25 -1.21
C GLU A 407 -2.57 27.57 -0.08
N ASN A 408 -2.40 26.26 -0.11
CA ASN A 408 -1.94 25.50 1.06
C ASN A 408 -0.66 24.69 0.84
N VAL A 409 -0.33 24.33 -0.39
CA VAL A 409 0.83 23.46 -0.69
C VAL A 409 1.95 24.25 -1.33
N TRP A 410 1.66 25.04 -2.35
CA TRP A 410 2.66 25.76 -3.13
C TRP A 410 2.92 27.20 -2.61
N ALA A 411 2.10 27.69 -1.71
CA ALA A 411 2.32 28.98 -1.07
C ALA A 411 3.56 28.91 -0.16
N GLU A 412 4.45 29.90 -0.27
CA GLU A 412 5.62 30.07 0.62
C GLU A 412 5.21 30.69 1.98
#